data_97f25113a522635e8e9f99ec1a2e733f
#
_entry.id   97f25113a522635e8e9f99ec1a2e733f
#
_cell.length_a   1.000
_cell.length_b   1.000
_cell.length_c   1.000
_cell.angle_alpha   90.00
_cell.angle_beta   90.00
_cell.angle_gamma   90.00
#
_symmetry.space_group_name_H-M   'P 1'
#
loop_
_entity.id
_entity.type
_entity.pdbx_description
1 polymer ?
#
loop_
_entity_poly.entity_id
_entity_poly.type
_entity_poly.pdbx_seq_one_letter_code
_entity_poly.pdbx_strand_id
1 'polypeptide(L)'
;MIGYFNAKKQSEDKYLLTNDMGFYKYVNSETYDKLCNNKIDKEDEDYEDLIEKGFIVNISIEEYIKKYSGFIRSMKSYCMGGTSLHIFAVTNMCNLDCIYCQAHSRNSHLDGKMTEEIGKRAIDIAMNSKNDNLTFEFQGGEPLLNFNVIKSMIEYSKEKNKILNKHIEYTIVTNLTCLNDDILQFLLDNNVSICTSLDGTREIHNYNRPYKLSKIGSFDDVIDKIAYLKSKGVNVGAIQTTSKKSIQNPKEIIDMYLKIGINHIFLRPLLLYLNNLP
;
A
#
# COMPACT_ATOMS: atom_id res chain seq x y z
N MET A 1 -33.21 -13.38 -13.14
CA MET A 1 -32.07 -12.56 -13.67
C MET A 1 -30.80 -12.99 -12.95
N ILE A 2 -29.69 -13.12 -13.66
CA ILE A 2 -28.40 -13.39 -13.02
C ILE A 2 -27.84 -12.08 -12.43
N GLY A 3 -27.43 -12.14 -11.17
CA GLY A 3 -26.75 -11.05 -10.49
C GLY A 3 -25.31 -10.91 -10.97
N TYR A 4 -24.67 -9.74 -10.70
CA TYR A 4 -23.26 -9.55 -11.02
C TYR A 4 -22.39 -10.43 -10.11
N PHE A 5 -21.44 -11.15 -10.70
CA PHE A 5 -20.44 -11.91 -9.97
C PHE A 5 -19.10 -11.96 -10.70
N ASN A 6 -18.03 -12.15 -9.94
CA ASN A 6 -16.72 -12.54 -10.44
C ASN A 6 -16.55 -14.04 -10.27
N ALA A 7 -15.86 -14.67 -11.21
CA ALA A 7 -15.58 -16.10 -11.15
C ALA A 7 -14.08 -16.38 -11.30
N LYS A 8 -13.56 -17.31 -10.49
CA LYS A 8 -12.18 -17.79 -10.58
C LYS A 8 -12.17 -19.31 -10.62
N LYS A 9 -11.64 -19.87 -11.71
CA LYS A 9 -11.42 -21.32 -11.83
C LYS A 9 -10.39 -21.77 -10.79
N GLN A 10 -10.73 -22.77 -9.98
CA GLN A 10 -9.88 -23.32 -8.94
C GLN A 10 -9.28 -24.68 -9.35
N SER A 11 -10.05 -25.50 -10.10
CA SER A 11 -9.64 -26.78 -10.65
C SER A 11 -10.42 -27.06 -11.93
N GLU A 12 -10.28 -28.27 -12.52
CA GLU A 12 -11.00 -28.63 -13.75
C GLU A 12 -12.52 -28.49 -13.61
N ASP A 13 -13.08 -28.87 -12.47
CA ASP A 13 -14.51 -28.85 -12.21
C ASP A 13 -14.91 -28.00 -11.00
N LYS A 14 -14.16 -26.92 -10.68
CA LYS A 14 -14.50 -26.08 -9.53
C LYS A 14 -14.24 -24.60 -9.79
N TYR A 15 -15.27 -23.80 -9.64
CA TYR A 15 -15.21 -22.34 -9.71
C TYR A 15 -15.57 -21.71 -8.38
N LEU A 16 -14.82 -20.68 -8.00
CA LEU A 16 -15.18 -19.77 -6.92
C LEU A 16 -15.93 -18.58 -7.52
N LEU A 17 -17.16 -18.39 -7.08
CA LEU A 17 -17.97 -17.20 -7.38
C LEU A 17 -17.87 -16.22 -6.21
N THR A 18 -17.79 -14.93 -6.50
CA THR A 18 -17.87 -13.85 -5.50
C THR A 18 -18.70 -12.70 -6.05
N ASN A 19 -19.38 -11.96 -5.19
CA ASN A 19 -20.16 -10.80 -5.61
C ASN A 19 -19.84 -9.55 -4.76
N ASP A 20 -20.39 -8.42 -5.19
CA ASP A 20 -20.18 -7.12 -4.51
C ASP A 20 -20.82 -7.04 -3.12
N MET A 21 -21.68 -7.98 -2.75
CA MET A 21 -22.24 -8.10 -1.41
C MET A 21 -21.35 -8.87 -0.44
N GLY A 22 -20.19 -9.37 -0.89
CA GLY A 22 -19.24 -10.10 -0.08
C GLY A 22 -19.58 -11.59 0.08
N PHE A 23 -20.58 -12.08 -0.60
CA PHE A 23 -20.88 -13.51 -0.62
C PHE A 23 -19.97 -14.26 -1.57
N TYR A 24 -19.73 -15.52 -1.24
CA TYR A 24 -19.01 -16.44 -2.11
C TYR A 24 -19.67 -17.81 -2.14
N LYS A 25 -19.44 -18.53 -3.23
CA LYS A 25 -19.87 -19.92 -3.40
C LYS A 25 -18.90 -20.66 -4.32
N TYR A 26 -18.65 -21.91 -3.98
CA TYR A 26 -18.03 -22.84 -4.92
C TYR A 26 -19.10 -23.56 -5.69
N VAL A 27 -18.95 -23.62 -7.01
CA VAL A 27 -19.83 -24.36 -7.91
C VAL A 27 -19.00 -25.25 -8.84
N ASN A 28 -19.62 -26.28 -9.41
CA ASN A 28 -19.03 -27.10 -10.45
C ASN A 28 -19.09 -26.41 -11.82
N SER A 29 -18.44 -26.97 -12.83
CA SER A 29 -18.41 -26.41 -14.18
C SER A 29 -19.80 -26.34 -14.81
N GLU A 30 -20.66 -27.31 -14.56
CA GLU A 30 -22.02 -27.35 -15.10
C GLU A 30 -22.87 -26.19 -14.56
N THR A 31 -22.88 -25.99 -13.23
CA THR A 31 -23.61 -24.87 -12.59
C THR A 31 -23.04 -23.53 -13.06
N TYR A 32 -21.72 -23.41 -13.19
CA TYR A 32 -21.08 -22.20 -13.70
C TYR A 32 -21.54 -21.89 -15.13
N ASP A 33 -21.53 -22.88 -16.02
CA ASP A 33 -21.96 -22.71 -17.41
C ASP A 33 -23.48 -22.39 -17.51
N LYS A 34 -24.32 -22.99 -16.67
CA LYS A 34 -25.72 -22.63 -16.56
C LYS A 34 -25.93 -21.19 -16.14
N LEU A 35 -25.18 -20.70 -15.16
CA LEU A 35 -25.21 -19.31 -14.73
C LEU A 35 -24.78 -18.36 -15.85
N CYS A 36 -23.63 -18.62 -16.50
CA CYS A 36 -23.13 -17.78 -17.59
C CYS A 36 -24.10 -17.70 -18.77
N ASN A 37 -24.81 -18.77 -19.05
CA ASN A 37 -25.76 -18.86 -20.15
C ASN A 37 -27.20 -18.51 -19.76
N ASN A 38 -27.47 -18.09 -18.52
CA ASN A 38 -28.78 -17.80 -17.95
C ASN A 38 -29.77 -18.99 -18.10
N LYS A 39 -29.24 -20.21 -17.90
CA LYS A 39 -29.97 -21.48 -18.05
C LYS A 39 -30.21 -22.22 -16.72
N ILE A 40 -29.85 -21.60 -15.61
CA ILE A 40 -30.10 -22.16 -14.28
C ILE A 40 -31.61 -22.08 -13.98
N ASP A 41 -32.17 -23.13 -13.45
CA ASP A 41 -33.60 -23.19 -13.11
C ASP A 41 -33.83 -23.65 -11.67
N LYS A 42 -35.11 -23.70 -11.25
CA LYS A 42 -35.51 -23.99 -9.88
C LYS A 42 -35.23 -25.42 -9.43
N GLU A 43 -34.99 -26.33 -10.36
CA GLU A 43 -34.70 -27.73 -10.08
C GLU A 43 -33.23 -28.00 -9.86
N ASP A 44 -32.35 -27.01 -10.17
CA ASP A 44 -30.92 -27.11 -9.93
C ASP A 44 -30.62 -27.11 -8.42
N GLU A 45 -29.79 -28.04 -7.97
CA GLU A 45 -29.42 -28.22 -6.55
C GLU A 45 -28.94 -26.95 -5.86
N ASP A 46 -28.23 -26.12 -6.57
CA ASP A 46 -27.63 -24.86 -6.06
C ASP A 46 -28.59 -23.66 -6.12
N TYR A 47 -29.79 -23.79 -6.71
CA TYR A 47 -30.64 -22.66 -7.06
C TYR A 47 -31.00 -21.76 -5.87
N GLU A 48 -31.50 -22.35 -4.78
CA GLU A 48 -31.93 -21.59 -3.59
C GLU A 48 -30.76 -20.88 -2.89
N ASP A 49 -29.62 -21.54 -2.75
CA ASP A 49 -28.42 -20.94 -2.16
C ASP A 49 -27.85 -19.81 -3.03
N LEU A 50 -27.95 -19.95 -4.36
CA LEU A 50 -27.56 -18.90 -5.30
C LEU A 50 -28.48 -17.67 -5.21
N ILE A 51 -29.78 -17.86 -4.92
CA ILE A 51 -30.72 -16.76 -4.64
C ILE A 51 -30.39 -16.10 -3.31
N GLU A 52 -30.22 -16.89 -2.24
CA GLU A 52 -29.93 -16.37 -0.90
C GLU A 52 -28.68 -15.50 -0.90
N LYS A 53 -27.65 -15.92 -1.62
CA LYS A 53 -26.39 -15.21 -1.78
C LYS A 53 -26.39 -14.11 -2.84
N GLY A 54 -27.51 -13.92 -3.55
CA GLY A 54 -27.67 -12.85 -4.54
C GLY A 54 -26.95 -13.07 -5.87
N PHE A 55 -26.53 -14.31 -6.19
CA PHE A 55 -26.03 -14.67 -7.52
C PHE A 55 -27.17 -14.82 -8.53
N ILE A 56 -28.37 -15.15 -8.06
CA ILE A 56 -29.60 -15.10 -8.81
C ILE A 56 -30.53 -14.09 -8.17
N VAL A 57 -31.12 -13.23 -9.00
CA VAL A 57 -32.13 -12.24 -8.59
C VAL A 57 -33.48 -12.64 -9.14
N ASN A 58 -34.38 -13.10 -8.27
CA ASN A 58 -35.73 -13.55 -8.59
C ASN A 58 -36.83 -12.56 -8.21
N ILE A 59 -36.42 -11.33 -7.82
CA ILE A 59 -37.30 -10.22 -7.44
C ILE A 59 -37.17 -9.07 -8.43
N SER A 60 -38.08 -8.10 -8.39
CA SER A 60 -38.00 -6.90 -9.21
C SER A 60 -36.78 -6.05 -8.86
N ILE A 61 -36.36 -5.19 -9.79
CA ILE A 61 -35.22 -4.27 -9.55
C ILE A 61 -35.52 -3.34 -8.38
N GLU A 62 -36.74 -2.86 -8.26
CA GLU A 62 -37.16 -1.99 -7.17
C GLU A 62 -37.07 -2.71 -5.81
N GLU A 63 -37.55 -3.94 -5.74
CA GLU A 63 -37.45 -4.77 -4.52
C GLU A 63 -35.99 -5.10 -4.19
N TYR A 64 -35.16 -5.38 -5.19
CA TYR A 64 -33.73 -5.62 -5.02
C TYR A 64 -33.03 -4.41 -4.43
N ILE A 65 -33.28 -3.22 -5.00
CA ILE A 65 -32.73 -1.96 -4.49
C ILE A 65 -33.20 -1.71 -3.06
N LYS A 66 -34.50 -1.88 -2.79
CA LYS A 66 -35.06 -1.70 -1.45
C LYS A 66 -34.44 -2.64 -0.43
N LYS A 67 -34.23 -3.91 -0.80
CA LYS A 67 -33.70 -4.96 0.09
C LYS A 67 -32.19 -4.77 0.36
N TYR A 68 -31.39 -4.47 -0.67
CA TYR A 68 -29.94 -4.54 -0.58
C TYR A 68 -29.20 -3.19 -0.56
N SER A 69 -29.86 -2.07 -0.90
CA SER A 69 -29.19 -0.76 -0.96
C SER A 69 -28.56 -0.33 0.36
N GLY A 70 -29.20 -0.58 1.48
CA GLY A 70 -28.66 -0.27 2.81
C GLY A 70 -27.40 -1.07 3.12
N PHE A 71 -27.44 -2.37 2.80
CA PHE A 71 -26.30 -3.26 2.97
C PHE A 71 -25.11 -2.86 2.07
N ILE A 72 -25.35 -2.64 0.76
CA ILE A 72 -24.31 -2.23 -0.19
C ILE A 72 -23.70 -0.87 0.20
N ARG A 73 -24.52 0.09 0.65
CA ARG A 73 -24.04 1.38 1.16
C ARG A 73 -23.16 1.21 2.39
N SER A 74 -23.53 0.33 3.30
CA SER A 74 -22.71 0.03 4.49
C SER A 74 -21.38 -0.61 4.11
N MET A 75 -21.41 -1.62 3.25
CA MET A 75 -20.20 -2.30 2.76
C MET A 75 -19.26 -1.36 2.01
N LYS A 76 -19.79 -0.42 1.23
CA LYS A 76 -19.02 0.55 0.45
C LYS A 76 -18.95 1.95 1.08
N SER A 77 -19.25 2.05 2.38
CA SER A 77 -19.22 3.34 3.09
C SER A 77 -17.87 4.04 3.03
N TYR A 78 -16.78 3.26 3.00
CA TYR A 78 -15.42 3.79 2.83
C TYR A 78 -15.23 4.56 1.53
N CYS A 79 -15.99 4.27 0.47
CA CYS A 79 -15.94 5.02 -0.79
C CYS A 79 -16.58 6.41 -0.67
N MET A 80 -17.44 6.62 0.34
CA MET A 80 -18.16 7.87 0.57
C MET A 80 -17.48 8.77 1.61
N GLY A 81 -16.53 8.22 2.36
CA GLY A 81 -15.66 8.94 3.25
C GLY A 81 -14.62 9.73 2.52
N GLY A 82 -14.19 10.85 2.68
CA GLY A 82 -13.08 11.53 1.99
C GLY A 82 -11.77 10.70 2.04
N THR A 83 -10.82 11.07 1.25
CA THR A 83 -9.48 10.46 1.25
C THR A 83 -8.85 10.61 2.63
N SER A 84 -8.37 9.50 3.20
CA SER A 84 -7.66 9.48 4.50
C SER A 84 -6.15 9.46 4.33
N LEU A 85 -5.64 8.67 3.36
CA LEU A 85 -4.21 8.58 3.08
C LEU A 85 -3.80 9.55 1.97
N HIS A 86 -2.88 10.46 2.29
CA HIS A 86 -2.27 11.39 1.35
C HIS A 86 -0.77 11.13 1.28
N ILE A 87 -0.31 10.69 0.10
CA ILE A 87 1.10 10.39 -0.16
C ILE A 87 1.74 11.58 -0.86
N PHE A 88 2.77 12.14 -0.24
CA PHE A 88 3.54 13.27 -0.76
C PHE A 88 4.89 12.80 -1.29
N ALA A 89 5.04 12.72 -2.61
CA ALA A 89 6.34 12.49 -3.24
C ALA A 89 7.14 13.80 -3.25
N VAL A 90 7.88 14.05 -2.18
CA VAL A 90 8.57 15.33 -1.97
C VAL A 90 9.79 15.52 -2.86
N THR A 91 10.30 14.45 -3.46
CA THR A 91 11.39 14.49 -4.45
C THR A 91 11.41 13.21 -5.27
N ASN A 92 11.88 13.27 -6.52
CA ASN A 92 12.21 12.08 -7.31
C ASN A 92 13.71 11.72 -7.24
N MET A 93 14.51 12.51 -6.54
CA MET A 93 15.94 12.21 -6.34
C MET A 93 16.13 11.09 -5.33
N CYS A 94 17.13 10.24 -5.58
CA CYS A 94 17.52 9.17 -4.66
C CYS A 94 19.03 8.94 -4.74
N ASN A 95 19.62 8.56 -3.63
CA ASN A 95 21.02 8.14 -3.56
C ASN A 95 21.22 6.66 -3.86
N LEU A 96 20.12 5.86 -3.92
CA LEU A 96 20.14 4.46 -4.35
C LEU A 96 19.70 4.30 -5.82
N ASP A 97 20.10 3.17 -6.41
CA ASP A 97 19.80 2.77 -7.79
C ASP A 97 19.06 1.41 -7.81
N CYS A 98 17.93 1.35 -7.10
CA CYS A 98 17.16 0.11 -6.97
C CYS A 98 16.71 -0.41 -8.34
N ILE A 99 16.93 -1.71 -8.59
CA ILE A 99 16.69 -2.33 -9.92
C ILE A 99 15.22 -2.26 -10.37
N TYR A 100 14.29 -2.15 -9.44
CA TYR A 100 12.83 -2.09 -9.67
C TYR A 100 12.21 -0.72 -9.33
N CYS A 101 13.02 0.35 -9.30
CA CYS A 101 12.55 1.66 -8.84
C CYS A 101 11.38 2.18 -9.68
N GLN A 102 10.22 2.33 -9.05
CA GLN A 102 9.01 2.88 -9.69
C GLN A 102 9.02 4.41 -9.74
N ALA A 103 9.78 5.06 -8.85
CA ALA A 103 9.90 6.52 -8.81
C ALA A 103 10.76 7.10 -9.95
N HIS A 104 11.23 6.25 -10.86
CA HIS A 104 12.11 6.61 -11.98
C HIS A 104 13.37 7.42 -11.57
N SER A 105 13.79 7.33 -10.31
CA SER A 105 14.98 8.01 -9.80
C SER A 105 16.26 7.66 -10.59
N ARG A 106 16.28 6.52 -11.27
CA ARG A 106 17.37 6.07 -12.14
C ARG A 106 17.56 6.98 -13.36
N ASN A 107 16.47 7.49 -13.91
CA ASN A 107 16.45 8.25 -15.17
C ASN A 107 16.16 9.74 -14.99
N SER A 108 15.99 10.21 -13.74
CA SER A 108 15.69 11.62 -13.51
C SER A 108 16.95 12.46 -13.65
N HIS A 109 17.04 13.16 -14.79
CA HIS A 109 18.02 14.22 -15.02
C HIS A 109 17.52 15.57 -14.48
N LEU A 110 16.28 15.63 -13.99
CA LEU A 110 15.63 16.85 -13.55
C LEU A 110 15.69 16.91 -12.01
N ASP A 111 15.94 18.10 -11.50
CA ASP A 111 15.85 18.44 -10.08
C ASP A 111 14.37 18.40 -9.63
N GLY A 112 13.86 17.20 -9.46
CA GLY A 112 12.48 16.96 -9.04
C GLY A 112 12.30 17.11 -7.53
N LYS A 113 12.70 18.25 -6.97
CA LYS A 113 12.43 18.62 -5.57
C LYS A 113 11.16 19.44 -5.49
N MET A 114 10.25 19.05 -4.62
CA MET A 114 9.11 19.86 -4.22
C MET A 114 9.61 21.12 -3.51
N THR A 115 9.03 22.25 -3.82
CA THR A 115 9.29 23.49 -3.05
C THR A 115 8.37 23.55 -1.83
N GLU A 116 8.73 24.38 -0.84
CA GLU A 116 7.86 24.57 0.34
C GLU A 116 6.48 25.11 -0.03
N GLU A 117 6.40 25.98 -1.02
CA GLU A 117 5.12 26.52 -1.51
C GLU A 117 4.24 25.41 -2.08
N ILE A 118 4.79 24.54 -2.93
CA ILE A 118 4.07 23.38 -3.46
C ILE A 118 3.66 22.43 -2.33
N GLY A 119 4.54 22.18 -1.37
CA GLY A 119 4.23 21.35 -0.20
C GLY A 119 3.07 21.91 0.62
N LYS A 120 3.06 23.21 0.91
CA LYS A 120 1.95 23.87 1.62
C LYS A 120 0.63 23.78 0.85
N ARG A 121 0.65 23.98 -0.46
CA ARG A 121 -0.56 23.81 -1.32
C ARG A 121 -1.05 22.36 -1.34
N ALA A 122 -0.15 21.38 -1.33
CA ALA A 122 -0.51 19.98 -1.23
C ALA A 122 -1.16 19.64 0.13
N ILE A 123 -0.65 20.23 1.23
CA ILE A 123 -1.30 20.15 2.55
C ILE A 123 -2.70 20.79 2.52
N ASP A 124 -2.87 21.94 1.87
CA ASP A 124 -4.19 22.57 1.73
C ASP A 124 -5.21 21.64 1.08
N ILE A 125 -4.81 20.95 0.00
CA ILE A 125 -5.67 19.98 -0.68
C ILE A 125 -6.00 18.81 0.26
N ALA A 126 -5.02 18.26 0.97
CA ALA A 126 -5.21 17.14 1.87
C ALA A 126 -6.12 17.50 3.06
N MET A 127 -5.94 18.68 3.64
CA MET A 127 -6.74 19.17 4.77
C MET A 127 -8.20 19.46 4.40
N ASN A 128 -8.51 19.66 3.11
CA ASN A 128 -9.88 19.80 2.60
C ASN A 128 -10.63 18.46 2.48
N SER A 129 -9.99 17.31 2.77
CA SER A 129 -10.70 16.04 2.82
C SER A 129 -11.87 16.09 3.81
N LYS A 130 -12.97 15.42 3.48
CA LYS A 130 -14.12 15.25 4.39
C LYS A 130 -13.85 14.28 5.53
N ASN A 131 -12.74 13.52 5.45
CA ASN A 131 -12.34 12.59 6.50
C ASN A 131 -11.66 13.37 7.64
N ASP A 132 -12.03 13.06 8.89
CA ASP A 132 -11.41 13.66 10.07
C ASP A 132 -10.13 12.93 10.49
N ASN A 133 -9.92 11.70 10.02
CA ASN A 133 -8.69 10.93 10.25
C ASN A 133 -7.84 10.96 8.97
N LEU A 134 -6.69 11.60 9.03
CA LEU A 134 -5.78 11.78 7.91
C LEU A 134 -4.43 11.13 8.22
N THR A 135 -3.85 10.47 7.23
CA THR A 135 -2.47 10.00 7.26
C THR A 135 -1.68 10.74 6.20
N PHE A 136 -0.63 11.44 6.60
CA PHE A 136 0.29 12.14 5.71
C PHE A 136 1.57 11.33 5.59
N GLU A 137 1.72 10.67 4.44
CA GLU A 137 2.87 9.81 4.16
C GLU A 137 3.87 10.51 3.25
N PHE A 138 5.08 10.73 3.75
CA PHE A 138 6.17 11.33 2.98
C PHE A 138 6.97 10.24 2.27
N GLN A 139 7.01 10.34 0.95
CA GLN A 139 7.73 9.45 0.05
C GLN A 139 8.51 10.23 -1.00
N GLY A 140 9.04 9.49 -1.99
CA GLY A 140 9.71 10.07 -3.15
C GLY A 140 10.69 9.07 -3.75
N GLY A 141 11.82 9.57 -4.26
CA GLY A 141 13.01 8.76 -4.44
C GLY A 141 13.58 8.42 -3.04
N GLU A 142 14.28 9.36 -2.42
CA GLU A 142 14.62 9.34 -0.98
C GLU A 142 14.13 10.65 -0.35
N PRO A 143 13.05 10.62 0.46
CA PRO A 143 12.43 11.84 0.98
C PRO A 143 13.34 12.65 1.88
N LEU A 144 14.29 12.04 2.59
CA LEU A 144 15.24 12.75 3.44
C LEU A 144 16.19 13.66 2.67
N LEU A 145 16.34 13.49 1.34
CA LEU A 145 17.08 14.44 0.49
C LEU A 145 16.34 15.79 0.30
N ASN A 146 15.08 15.86 0.70
CA ASN A 146 14.28 17.09 0.69
C ASN A 146 13.61 17.34 2.05
N PHE A 147 14.34 17.08 3.13
CA PHE A 147 13.83 17.09 4.48
C PHE A 147 13.26 18.44 4.91
N ASN A 148 13.85 19.56 4.47
CA ASN A 148 13.34 20.90 4.80
C ASN A 148 11.88 21.11 4.38
N VAL A 149 11.50 20.56 3.25
CA VAL A 149 10.11 20.62 2.78
C VAL A 149 9.19 19.76 3.66
N ILE A 150 9.63 18.56 4.08
CA ILE A 150 8.87 17.72 5.01
C ILE A 150 8.62 18.47 6.32
N LYS A 151 9.67 19.08 6.87
CA LYS A 151 9.59 19.91 8.08
C LYS A 151 8.55 21.02 7.91
N SER A 152 8.68 21.83 6.84
CA SER A 152 7.75 22.91 6.53
C SER A 152 6.30 22.42 6.39
N MET A 153 6.08 21.27 5.74
CA MET A 153 4.74 20.67 5.56
C MET A 153 4.13 20.22 6.88
N ILE A 154 4.89 19.57 7.76
CA ILE A 154 4.42 19.13 9.07
C ILE A 154 4.06 20.35 9.94
N GLU A 155 4.94 21.33 10.04
CA GLU A 155 4.73 22.55 10.81
C GLU A 155 3.46 23.29 10.30
N TYR A 156 3.33 23.46 8.98
CA TYR A 156 2.19 24.12 8.36
C TYR A 156 0.88 23.35 8.60
N SER A 157 0.90 22.02 8.49
CA SER A 157 -0.30 21.21 8.74
C SER A 157 -0.75 21.30 10.19
N LYS A 158 0.18 21.32 11.14
CA LYS A 158 -0.13 21.51 12.58
C LYS A 158 -0.76 22.88 12.85
N GLU A 159 -0.23 23.93 12.21
CA GLU A 159 -0.80 25.26 12.37
C GLU A 159 -2.24 25.33 11.84
N LYS A 160 -2.50 24.81 10.65
CA LYS A 160 -3.85 24.72 10.10
C LYS A 160 -4.77 23.87 10.94
N ASN A 161 -4.25 22.81 11.54
CA ASN A 161 -5.05 21.87 12.32
C ASN A 161 -5.55 22.46 13.65
N LYS A 162 -5.00 23.56 14.14
CA LYS A 162 -5.53 24.29 15.29
C LYS A 162 -6.98 24.75 15.08
N ILE A 163 -7.38 24.98 13.81
CA ILE A 163 -8.73 25.40 13.43
C ILE A 163 -9.58 24.20 13.00
N LEU A 164 -9.01 23.25 12.24
CA LEU A 164 -9.76 22.16 11.62
C LEU A 164 -9.98 20.97 12.56
N ASN A 165 -9.15 20.84 13.59
CA ASN A 165 -9.22 19.83 14.65
C ASN A 165 -9.37 18.38 14.15
N LYS A 166 -8.60 18.02 13.10
CA LYS A 166 -8.55 16.67 12.55
C LYS A 166 -7.52 15.80 13.29
N HIS A 167 -7.69 14.49 13.26
CA HIS A 167 -6.67 13.55 13.70
C HIS A 167 -5.69 13.31 12.56
N ILE A 168 -4.42 13.73 12.73
CA ILE A 168 -3.40 13.61 11.68
C ILE A 168 -2.26 12.72 12.17
N GLU A 169 -2.02 11.64 11.42
CA GLU A 169 -0.85 10.78 11.58
C GLU A 169 0.18 11.11 10.51
N TYR A 170 1.45 11.17 10.92
CA TYR A 170 2.58 11.38 10.02
C TYR A 170 3.38 10.10 9.88
N THR A 171 3.75 9.76 8.64
CA THR A 171 4.63 8.62 8.36
C THR A 171 5.62 8.96 7.26
N ILE A 172 6.79 8.33 7.30
CA ILE A 172 7.82 8.48 6.28
C ILE A 172 8.31 7.12 5.81
N VAL A 173 8.45 6.95 4.50
CA VAL A 173 9.06 5.78 3.88
C VAL A 173 10.41 6.15 3.33
N THR A 174 11.48 5.67 3.94
CA THR A 174 12.86 6.07 3.64
C THR A 174 13.80 4.87 3.57
N ASN A 175 14.89 4.99 2.83
CA ASN A 175 15.97 4.00 2.84
C ASN A 175 16.92 4.17 4.05
N LEU A 176 16.69 5.14 4.92
CA LEU A 176 17.43 5.49 6.13
C LEU A 176 18.87 5.97 5.93
N THR A 177 19.48 5.80 4.78
CA THR A 177 20.93 6.08 4.60
C THR A 177 21.28 7.55 4.79
N CYS A 178 20.30 8.46 4.63
CA CYS A 178 20.46 9.91 4.85
C CYS A 178 20.01 10.37 6.25
N LEU A 179 19.60 9.46 7.13
CA LEU A 179 19.15 9.79 8.48
C LEU A 179 20.34 10.26 9.34
N ASN A 180 20.16 11.37 10.02
CA ASN A 180 21.09 11.91 11.04
C ASN A 180 20.32 12.26 12.32
N ASP A 181 21.05 12.73 13.35
CA ASP A 181 20.46 13.00 14.65
C ASP A 181 19.44 14.14 14.63
N ASP A 182 19.69 15.21 13.88
CA ASP A 182 18.79 16.37 13.79
C ASP A 182 17.47 15.97 13.12
N ILE A 183 17.56 15.17 12.04
CA ILE A 183 16.38 14.63 11.35
C ILE A 183 15.63 13.71 12.29
N LEU A 184 16.31 12.78 12.96
CA LEU A 184 15.67 11.86 13.89
C LEU A 184 14.95 12.60 15.01
N GLN A 185 15.61 13.58 15.64
CA GLN A 185 15.00 14.34 16.72
C GLN A 185 13.71 15.05 16.26
N PHE A 186 13.73 15.68 15.09
CA PHE A 186 12.53 16.29 14.53
C PHE A 186 11.41 15.27 14.28
N LEU A 187 11.72 14.09 13.73
CA LEU A 187 10.72 13.03 13.48
C LEU A 187 10.09 12.55 14.79
N LEU A 188 10.90 12.39 15.84
CA LEU A 188 10.43 11.99 17.18
C LEU A 188 9.53 13.06 17.81
N ASP A 189 9.98 14.32 17.82
CA ASP A 189 9.23 15.47 18.39
C ASP A 189 7.87 15.67 17.70
N ASN A 190 7.73 15.17 16.48
CA ASN A 190 6.50 15.27 15.69
C ASN A 190 5.73 13.95 15.57
N ASN A 191 6.12 12.91 16.33
CA ASN A 191 5.50 11.57 16.31
C ASN A 191 5.38 10.99 14.89
N VAL A 192 6.41 11.16 14.05
CA VAL A 192 6.44 10.62 12.70
C VAL A 192 6.82 9.15 12.75
N SER A 193 5.95 8.27 12.28
CA SER A 193 6.21 6.84 12.14
C SER A 193 7.21 6.58 11.02
N ILE A 194 8.23 5.77 11.29
CA ILE A 194 9.29 5.46 10.33
C ILE A 194 9.11 4.07 9.75
N CYS A 195 9.04 4.00 8.43
CA CYS A 195 9.05 2.75 7.68
C CYS A 195 10.26 2.73 6.75
N THR A 196 11.01 1.63 6.77
CA THR A 196 12.22 1.51 5.95
C THR A 196 12.09 0.50 4.84
N SER A 197 12.87 0.70 3.80
CA SER A 197 12.99 -0.22 2.68
C SER A 197 14.06 -1.27 2.98
N LEU A 198 13.67 -2.53 3.17
CA LEU A 198 14.59 -3.63 3.42
C LEU A 198 14.08 -4.90 2.72
N ASP A 199 14.88 -5.48 1.82
CA ASP A 199 14.39 -6.58 0.95
C ASP A 199 14.73 -7.99 1.46
N GLY A 200 15.31 -8.11 2.64
CA GLY A 200 15.68 -9.39 3.20
C GLY A 200 17.18 -9.51 3.45
N THR A 201 17.78 -10.66 3.14
CA THR A 201 19.19 -10.92 3.40
C THR A 201 20.13 -9.92 2.73
N ARG A 202 21.35 -9.79 3.23
CA ARG A 202 22.39 -8.90 2.67
C ARG A 202 22.54 -9.06 1.17
N GLU A 203 22.57 -10.30 0.70
CA GLU A 203 22.76 -10.59 -0.72
C GLU A 203 21.60 -10.08 -1.57
N ILE A 204 20.35 -10.33 -1.14
CA ILE A 204 19.15 -9.91 -1.86
C ILE A 204 19.04 -8.39 -1.83
N HIS A 205 19.22 -7.78 -0.64
CA HIS A 205 19.12 -6.34 -0.50
C HIS A 205 20.18 -5.61 -1.33
N ASN A 206 21.44 -6.01 -1.24
CA ASN A 206 22.53 -5.36 -1.97
C ASN A 206 22.39 -5.50 -3.49
N TYR A 207 21.89 -6.64 -3.96
CA TYR A 207 21.56 -6.84 -5.37
C TYR A 207 20.44 -5.87 -5.82
N ASN A 208 19.43 -5.72 -5.00
CA ASN A 208 18.25 -4.92 -5.34
C ASN A 208 18.48 -3.41 -5.17
N ARG A 209 19.28 -3.00 -4.17
CA ARG A 209 19.38 -1.60 -3.70
C ARG A 209 20.84 -1.13 -3.56
N PRO A 210 21.61 -1.13 -4.65
CA PRO A 210 22.95 -0.55 -4.62
C PRO A 210 22.90 0.98 -4.54
N TYR A 211 23.94 1.59 -4.00
CA TYR A 211 24.17 3.03 -4.11
C TYR A 211 24.34 3.47 -5.56
N LYS A 212 23.78 4.63 -5.91
CA LYS A 212 23.77 5.14 -7.29
C LYS A 212 25.18 5.39 -7.85
N LEU A 213 26.06 5.95 -7.04
CA LEU A 213 27.41 6.32 -7.46
C LEU A 213 28.40 5.16 -7.30
N SER A 214 28.53 4.61 -6.10
CA SER A 214 29.53 3.58 -5.79
C SER A 214 29.18 2.18 -6.30
N LYS A 215 27.88 1.92 -6.55
CA LYS A 215 27.34 0.58 -6.85
C LYS A 215 27.55 -0.44 -5.71
N ILE A 216 28.01 -0.01 -4.55
CA ILE A 216 28.10 -0.83 -3.34
C ILE A 216 26.70 -1.02 -2.78
N GLY A 217 26.41 -2.17 -2.16
CA GLY A 217 25.13 -2.42 -1.53
C GLY A 217 24.91 -1.58 -0.27
N SER A 218 23.66 -1.26 0.02
CA SER A 218 23.28 -0.37 1.15
C SER A 218 22.86 -1.13 2.41
N PHE A 219 22.92 -2.47 2.42
CA PHE A 219 22.40 -3.29 3.51
C PHE A 219 22.98 -2.92 4.88
N ASP A 220 24.29 -2.80 4.99
CA ASP A 220 24.96 -2.55 6.26
C ASP A 220 24.55 -1.21 6.85
N ASP A 221 24.55 -0.15 6.04
CA ASP A 221 24.14 1.17 6.48
C ASP A 221 22.67 1.17 6.96
N VAL A 222 21.79 0.44 6.26
CA VAL A 222 20.37 0.31 6.67
C VAL A 222 20.24 -0.44 7.99
N ILE A 223 20.97 -1.56 8.18
CA ILE A 223 20.96 -2.33 9.43
C ILE A 223 21.51 -1.51 10.60
N ASP A 224 22.61 -0.78 10.41
CA ASP A 224 23.17 0.09 11.43
C ASP A 224 22.20 1.19 11.85
N LYS A 225 21.49 1.80 10.88
CA LYS A 225 20.45 2.79 11.17
C LYS A 225 19.23 2.17 11.88
N ILE A 226 18.82 0.95 11.54
CA ILE A 226 17.76 0.25 12.26
C ILE A 226 18.20 -0.03 13.71
N ALA A 227 19.41 -0.52 13.92
CA ALA A 227 19.95 -0.76 15.26
C ALA A 227 20.02 0.55 16.08
N TYR A 228 20.46 1.64 15.44
CA TYR A 228 20.48 2.96 16.04
C TYR A 228 19.09 3.44 16.46
N LEU A 229 18.08 3.36 15.56
CA LEU A 229 16.70 3.74 15.87
C LEU A 229 16.14 2.93 17.05
N LYS A 230 16.40 1.62 17.08
CA LYS A 230 15.98 0.74 18.17
C LYS A 230 16.64 1.10 19.49
N SER A 231 17.93 1.48 19.50
CA SER A 231 18.62 1.96 20.71
C SER A 231 18.00 3.24 21.29
N LYS A 232 17.27 4.00 20.47
CA LYS A 232 16.48 5.17 20.87
C LYS A 232 15.02 4.82 21.22
N GLY A 233 14.64 3.55 21.26
CA GLY A 233 13.29 3.10 21.55
C GLY A 233 12.30 3.27 20.38
N VAL A 234 12.79 3.50 19.16
CA VAL A 234 11.94 3.70 17.97
C VAL A 234 11.61 2.37 17.32
N ASN A 235 10.31 2.12 17.14
CA ASN A 235 9.85 0.99 16.33
C ASN A 235 9.90 1.36 14.85
N VAL A 236 10.51 0.49 14.06
CA VAL A 236 10.66 0.67 12.61
C VAL A 236 9.90 -0.44 11.89
N GLY A 237 8.99 -0.07 11.00
CA GLY A 237 8.38 -0.99 10.04
C GLY A 237 9.28 -1.19 8.83
N ALA A 238 9.08 -2.29 8.10
CA ALA A 238 9.82 -2.54 6.87
C ALA A 238 8.89 -2.76 5.66
N ILE A 239 9.29 -2.26 4.51
CA ILE A 239 8.72 -2.58 3.21
C ILE A 239 9.70 -3.50 2.48
N GLN A 240 9.25 -4.70 2.18
CA GLN A 240 9.99 -5.69 1.40
C GLN A 240 9.43 -5.73 -0.02
N THR A 241 10.25 -5.50 -1.03
CA THR A 241 9.85 -5.70 -2.42
C THR A 241 10.14 -7.13 -2.83
N THR A 242 9.07 -7.89 -3.11
CA THR A 242 9.16 -9.29 -3.50
C THR A 242 9.55 -9.41 -4.97
N SER A 243 10.79 -9.75 -5.23
CA SER A 243 11.36 -10.02 -6.55
C SER A 243 11.47 -11.52 -6.83
N LYS A 244 11.79 -11.88 -8.08
CA LYS A 244 12.05 -13.28 -8.46
C LYS A 244 13.16 -13.93 -7.60
N LYS A 245 14.16 -13.13 -7.20
CA LYS A 245 15.27 -13.60 -6.34
C LYS A 245 14.81 -13.80 -4.89
N SER A 246 13.98 -12.90 -4.35
CA SER A 246 13.51 -13.00 -2.95
C SER A 246 12.53 -14.16 -2.74
N ILE A 247 11.70 -14.47 -3.72
CA ILE A 247 10.74 -15.59 -3.66
C ILE A 247 11.41 -16.97 -3.48
N GLN A 248 12.67 -17.10 -3.88
CA GLN A 248 13.43 -18.35 -3.76
C GLN A 248 13.92 -18.63 -2.33
N ASN A 249 13.99 -17.58 -1.48
CA ASN A 249 14.56 -17.67 -0.13
C ASN A 249 13.63 -17.04 0.94
N PRO A 250 12.34 -17.40 1.00
CA PRO A 250 11.39 -16.72 1.88
C PRO A 250 11.68 -16.94 3.36
N LYS A 251 12.15 -18.14 3.73
CA LYS A 251 12.49 -18.47 5.12
C LYS A 251 13.66 -17.63 5.64
N GLU A 252 14.74 -17.54 4.87
CA GLU A 252 15.93 -16.76 5.26
C GLU A 252 15.60 -15.27 5.41
N ILE A 253 14.69 -14.75 4.57
CA ILE A 253 14.22 -13.37 4.67
C ILE A 253 13.47 -13.17 5.98
N ILE A 254 12.54 -14.05 6.33
CA ILE A 254 11.78 -13.96 7.59
C ILE A 254 12.71 -14.11 8.78
N ASP A 255 13.59 -15.11 8.78
CA ASP A 255 14.56 -15.33 9.87
C ASP A 255 15.45 -14.08 10.08
N MET A 256 15.84 -13.40 9.00
CA MET A 256 16.61 -12.16 9.09
C MET A 256 15.81 -11.04 9.77
N TYR A 257 14.53 -10.82 9.39
CA TYR A 257 13.69 -9.81 10.04
C TYR A 257 13.49 -10.11 11.53
N LEU A 258 13.25 -11.37 11.90
CA LEU A 258 13.13 -11.80 13.29
C LEU A 258 14.42 -11.53 14.07
N LYS A 259 15.57 -11.83 13.46
CA LYS A 259 16.90 -11.61 14.08
C LYS A 259 17.16 -10.14 14.39
N ILE A 260 16.78 -9.24 13.50
CA ILE A 260 16.92 -7.80 13.74
C ILE A 260 15.74 -7.19 14.50
N GLY A 261 14.73 -8.03 14.86
CA GLY A 261 13.57 -7.64 15.67
C GLY A 261 12.63 -6.68 14.96
N ILE A 262 12.43 -6.81 13.66
CA ILE A 262 11.36 -6.14 12.91
C ILE A 262 10.17 -7.08 12.85
N ASN A 263 9.03 -6.65 13.43
CA ASN A 263 7.81 -7.46 13.55
C ASN A 263 6.71 -7.00 12.59
N HIS A 264 6.86 -5.83 11.96
CA HIS A 264 5.90 -5.27 11.01
C HIS A 264 6.55 -5.15 9.64
N ILE A 265 6.11 -6.00 8.71
CA ILE A 265 6.65 -6.07 7.35
C ILE A 265 5.50 -5.94 6.37
N PHE A 266 5.59 -4.97 5.46
CA PHE A 266 4.70 -4.87 4.32
C PHE A 266 5.35 -5.55 3.11
N LEU A 267 4.75 -6.63 2.63
CA LEU A 267 5.20 -7.34 1.44
C LEU A 267 4.61 -6.67 0.19
N ARG A 268 5.46 -6.08 -0.62
CA ARG A 268 5.06 -5.46 -1.89
C ARG A 268 5.47 -6.37 -3.05
N PRO A 269 4.52 -7.00 -3.75
CA PRO A 269 4.86 -7.76 -4.95
C PRO A 269 5.38 -6.82 -6.04
N LEU A 270 6.41 -7.24 -6.74
CA LEU A 270 6.86 -6.55 -7.95
C LEU A 270 5.84 -6.80 -9.05
N LEU A 271 4.98 -5.81 -9.30
CA LEU A 271 4.02 -5.87 -10.41
C LEU A 271 4.78 -5.65 -11.72
N LEU A 272 4.85 -6.70 -12.53
CA LEU A 272 5.44 -6.67 -13.87
C LEU A 272 4.52 -5.90 -14.84
N TYR A 273 4.36 -4.60 -14.64
CA TYR A 273 3.73 -3.73 -15.64
C TYR A 273 4.71 -3.27 -16.74
N LEU A 274 5.96 -3.72 -16.67
CA LEU A 274 6.99 -3.41 -17.65
C LEU A 274 7.50 -4.72 -18.25
N ASN A 275 7.12 -5.01 -19.47
CA ASN A 275 7.51 -6.17 -20.27
C ASN A 275 9.02 -6.28 -20.57
N ASN A 276 9.90 -5.59 -19.84
CA ASN A 276 11.35 -5.55 -20.11
C ASN A 276 12.18 -5.32 -18.83
N LEU A 277 11.90 -5.98 -17.72
CA LEU A 277 12.87 -6.06 -16.62
C LEU A 277 13.52 -7.45 -16.62
N PRO A 278 14.87 -7.50 -16.56
CA PRO A 278 15.63 -8.75 -16.61
C PRO A 278 15.36 -9.70 -15.44
#